data_045382321855691c5ab42b83838ce46f
#
_entry.id   045382321855691c5ab42b83838ce46f
#
_cell.length_a   1.000
_cell.length_b   1.000
_cell.length_c   1.000
_cell.angle_alpha   90.00
_cell.angle_beta   90.00
_cell.angle_gamma   90.00
#
_symmetry.space_group_name_H-M   'P 1'
#
loop_
_entity.id
_entity.type
_entity.pdbx_description
1 polymer ?
#
loop_
_entity_poly.entity_id
_entity_poly.type
_entity_poly.pdbx_seq_one_letter_code
_entity_poly.pdbx_strand_id
1 'polypeptide(L)'
;SSAASDVYKRQLLMMKSITLPDRWSMFFKQLIKEIYKLGVDSLWIVIIISVFIGTVIAIQISLNISSPLIPKFTIGYTTREIILLEFSSSIMALILAGKVGSNIASEIGTMRVTEQIDAMEIMGVNSANFLILPKMLGLMIFIPVLVIFSMFTGIMGGIFASYSTSTGMTPSSFEYGLQFYFNEFYIWYSIIKSVVYAFIISSIAAYFGYNVKGGALEVGKASTNAVVMSSIMILLADVILTHLMLT
;
A
#
# COMPACT_ATOMS: atom_id res chain seq x y z
N SER A 1 -18.79 4.90 22.70
CA SER A 1 -17.63 4.97 23.62
C SER A 1 -16.51 3.97 23.28
N SER A 2 -16.79 2.90 22.56
CA SER A 2 -15.82 1.87 22.17
C SER A 2 -14.79 2.41 21.17
N ALA A 3 -15.20 3.04 20.06
CA ALA A 3 -14.30 3.51 19.01
C ALA A 3 -13.28 4.56 19.49
N ALA A 4 -13.68 5.50 20.33
CA ALA A 4 -12.77 6.50 20.90
C ALA A 4 -11.70 5.85 21.83
N SER A 5 -12.11 4.82 22.58
CA SER A 5 -11.18 4.02 23.41
C SER A 5 -10.16 3.27 22.56
N ASP A 6 -10.57 2.74 21.41
CA ASP A 6 -9.69 1.99 20.53
C ASP A 6 -8.70 2.91 19.78
N VAL A 7 -9.13 4.10 19.38
CA VAL A 7 -8.25 5.14 18.82
C VAL A 7 -7.20 5.56 19.85
N TYR A 8 -7.60 5.80 21.11
CA TYR A 8 -6.68 6.17 22.18
C TYR A 8 -5.67 5.07 22.48
N LYS A 9 -6.10 3.81 22.56
CA LYS A 9 -5.21 2.65 22.78
C LYS A 9 -4.21 2.47 21.63
N ARG A 10 -4.65 2.69 20.39
CA ARG A 10 -3.78 2.66 19.23
C ARG A 10 -2.71 3.76 19.30
N GLN A 11 -3.10 4.98 19.66
CA GLN A 11 -2.15 6.09 19.83
C GLN A 11 -1.11 5.79 20.93
N LEU A 12 -1.53 5.26 22.08
CA LEU A 12 -0.64 4.84 23.15
C LEU A 12 0.34 3.74 22.70
N LEU A 13 -0.14 2.77 21.92
CA LEU A 13 0.71 1.70 21.38
C LEU A 13 1.75 2.28 20.43
N MET A 14 1.36 3.22 19.55
CA MET A 14 2.27 3.90 18.65
C MET A 14 3.31 4.74 19.41
N MET A 15 2.91 5.46 20.44
CA MET A 15 3.86 6.21 21.28
C MET A 15 4.88 5.30 21.97
N LYS A 16 4.47 4.12 22.44
CA LYS A 16 5.37 3.11 22.99
C LYS A 16 6.30 2.49 21.95
N SER A 17 5.84 2.35 20.71
CA SER A 17 6.64 1.78 19.63
C SER A 17 7.67 2.76 19.06
N ILE A 18 7.38 4.08 19.05
CA ILE A 18 8.27 5.13 18.50
C ILE A 18 9.26 5.61 19.57
N THR A 19 9.86 4.70 20.32
CA THR A 19 10.99 5.00 21.22
C THR A 19 12.31 4.65 20.53
N LEU A 20 13.41 5.25 20.95
CA LEU A 20 14.72 4.91 20.38
C LEU A 20 15.06 3.44 20.65
N PRO A 21 15.56 2.71 19.66
CA PRO A 21 15.94 1.32 19.83
C PRO A 21 17.12 1.17 20.81
N ASP A 22 17.02 0.24 21.76
CA ASP A 22 18.10 -0.03 22.72
C ASP A 22 19.37 -0.58 22.04
N ARG A 23 19.21 -1.29 20.92
CA ARG A 23 20.30 -1.91 20.15
C ARG A 23 20.13 -1.70 18.64
N TRP A 24 20.79 -0.70 18.12
CA TRP A 24 20.74 -0.32 16.71
C TRP A 24 21.13 -1.45 15.74
N SER A 25 22.14 -2.27 16.08
CA SER A 25 22.57 -3.39 15.22
C SER A 25 21.46 -4.44 15.03
N MET A 26 20.73 -4.78 16.10
CA MET A 26 19.60 -5.72 16.02
C MET A 26 18.44 -5.11 15.27
N PHE A 27 18.16 -3.82 15.49
CA PHE A 27 17.10 -3.09 14.80
C PHE A 27 17.30 -3.09 13.28
N PHE A 28 18.49 -2.72 12.79
CA PHE A 28 18.77 -2.71 11.36
C PHE A 28 18.69 -4.10 10.73
N LYS A 29 19.17 -5.13 11.42
CA LYS A 29 19.05 -6.51 10.95
C LYS A 29 17.60 -6.94 10.82
N GLN A 30 16.77 -6.56 11.77
CA GLN A 30 15.33 -6.86 11.75
C GLN A 30 14.62 -6.03 10.70
N LEU A 31 14.93 -4.74 10.55
CA LEU A 31 14.39 -3.87 9.51
C LEU A 31 14.63 -4.43 8.10
N ILE A 32 15.86 -4.86 7.80
CA ILE A 32 16.19 -5.46 6.49
C ILE A 32 15.41 -6.76 6.28
N LYS A 33 15.26 -7.59 7.33
CA LYS A 33 14.47 -8.81 7.26
C LYS A 33 13.00 -8.53 6.97
N GLU A 34 12.42 -7.50 7.62
CA GLU A 34 11.02 -7.10 7.39
C GLU A 34 10.82 -6.49 6.01
N ILE A 35 11.75 -5.67 5.52
CA ILE A 35 11.72 -5.14 4.15
C ILE A 35 11.71 -6.28 3.13
N TYR A 36 12.54 -7.29 3.31
CA TYR A 36 12.56 -8.45 2.43
C TYR A 36 11.23 -9.22 2.49
N LYS A 37 10.79 -9.61 3.69
CA LYS A 37 9.60 -10.43 3.91
C LYS A 37 8.30 -9.74 3.47
N LEU A 38 8.11 -8.47 3.81
CA LEU A 38 6.88 -7.75 3.55
C LEU A 38 6.90 -7.03 2.19
N GLY A 39 8.08 -6.58 1.79
CA GLY A 39 8.27 -5.80 0.58
C GLY A 39 8.59 -6.66 -0.64
N VAL A 40 9.76 -7.29 -0.66
CA VAL A 40 10.25 -8.04 -1.84
C VAL A 40 9.30 -9.17 -2.21
N ASP A 41 8.77 -9.90 -1.23
CA ASP A 41 7.77 -10.97 -1.46
C ASP A 41 6.46 -10.43 -2.03
N SER A 42 6.22 -9.10 -1.96
CA SER A 42 5.04 -8.47 -2.54
C SER A 42 5.28 -7.95 -3.96
N LEU A 43 6.52 -7.88 -4.42
CA LEU A 43 6.87 -7.27 -5.70
C LEU A 43 6.23 -7.99 -6.89
N TRP A 44 6.26 -9.32 -6.90
CA TRP A 44 5.67 -10.11 -7.99
C TRP A 44 4.16 -9.89 -8.15
N ILE A 45 3.42 -9.88 -7.06
CA ILE A 45 1.97 -9.65 -7.11
C ILE A 45 1.65 -8.24 -7.59
N VAL A 46 2.44 -7.24 -7.17
CA VAL A 46 2.32 -5.84 -7.60
C VAL A 46 2.54 -5.73 -9.11
N ILE A 47 3.63 -6.31 -9.63
CA ILE A 47 3.94 -6.28 -11.06
C ILE A 47 2.80 -6.91 -11.89
N ILE A 48 2.39 -8.13 -11.53
CA ILE A 48 1.35 -8.85 -12.27
C ILE A 48 0.05 -8.06 -12.29
N ILE A 49 -0.42 -7.61 -11.14
CA ILE A 49 -1.67 -6.85 -11.04
C ILE A 49 -1.58 -5.55 -11.83
N SER A 50 -0.47 -4.83 -11.73
CA SER A 50 -0.30 -3.55 -12.41
C SER A 50 -0.31 -3.69 -13.92
N VAL A 51 0.36 -4.70 -14.48
CA VAL A 51 0.34 -4.96 -15.94
C VAL A 51 -1.08 -5.24 -16.42
N PHE A 52 -1.79 -6.16 -15.75
CA PHE A 52 -3.16 -6.51 -16.17
C PHE A 52 -4.12 -5.33 -16.06
N ILE A 53 -4.08 -4.60 -14.96
CA ILE A 53 -5.01 -3.47 -14.77
C ILE A 53 -4.65 -2.32 -15.69
N GLY A 54 -3.36 -2.02 -15.92
CA GLY A 54 -2.96 -1.03 -16.92
C GLY A 54 -3.45 -1.37 -18.31
N THR A 55 -3.38 -2.65 -18.70
CA THR A 55 -3.96 -3.17 -19.95
C THR A 55 -5.49 -2.94 -20.00
N VAL A 56 -6.20 -3.32 -18.93
CA VAL A 56 -7.66 -3.18 -18.85
C VAL A 56 -8.09 -1.71 -18.90
N ILE A 57 -7.42 -0.82 -18.17
CA ILE A 57 -7.71 0.62 -18.20
C ILE A 57 -7.56 1.18 -19.61
N ALA A 58 -6.46 0.87 -20.31
CA ALA A 58 -6.23 1.34 -21.68
C ALA A 58 -7.31 0.87 -22.65
N ILE A 59 -7.69 -0.41 -22.59
CA ILE A 59 -8.77 -0.98 -23.42
C ILE A 59 -10.10 -0.29 -23.09
N GLN A 60 -10.43 -0.12 -21.83
CA GLN A 60 -11.69 0.45 -21.38
C GLN A 60 -11.83 1.92 -21.80
N ILE A 61 -10.75 2.70 -21.68
CA ILE A 61 -10.72 4.09 -22.16
C ILE A 61 -10.86 4.13 -23.68
N SER A 62 -10.18 3.24 -24.42
CA SER A 62 -10.27 3.15 -25.87
C SER A 62 -11.69 2.89 -26.36
N LEU A 63 -12.43 2.01 -25.66
CA LEU A 63 -13.85 1.73 -25.97
C LEU A 63 -14.77 2.90 -25.64
N ASN A 64 -14.49 3.64 -24.58
CA ASN A 64 -15.30 4.79 -24.17
C ASN A 64 -15.06 6.03 -25.07
N ILE A 65 -13.86 6.18 -25.62
CA ILE A 65 -13.49 7.27 -26.52
C ILE A 65 -13.64 6.81 -27.99
N SER A 66 -14.87 6.53 -28.39
CA SER A 66 -15.18 6.13 -29.76
C SER A 66 -15.57 7.31 -30.70
N SER A 67 -15.74 8.50 -30.12
CA SER A 67 -16.12 9.70 -30.90
C SER A 67 -14.98 10.16 -31.81
N PRO A 68 -15.24 10.42 -33.12
CA PRO A 68 -14.23 10.96 -34.02
C PRO A 68 -13.74 12.36 -33.69
N LEU A 69 -14.47 13.08 -32.85
CA LEU A 69 -14.12 14.46 -32.40
C LEU A 69 -13.03 14.49 -31.35
N ILE A 70 -12.78 13.39 -30.65
CA ILE A 70 -11.78 13.32 -29.61
C ILE A 70 -10.49 12.75 -30.20
N PRO A 71 -9.36 13.46 -30.07
CA PRO A 71 -8.08 12.97 -30.57
C PRO A 71 -7.67 11.65 -29.87
N LYS A 72 -7.19 10.68 -30.62
CA LYS A 72 -6.84 9.33 -30.10
C LYS A 72 -5.71 9.32 -29.07
N PHE A 73 -4.82 10.33 -29.06
CA PHE A 73 -3.77 10.44 -28.06
C PHE A 73 -4.34 10.63 -26.62
N THR A 74 -5.60 11.10 -26.50
CA THR A 74 -6.28 11.27 -25.21
C THR A 74 -6.37 9.94 -24.45
N ILE A 75 -6.41 8.80 -25.16
CA ILE A 75 -6.44 7.48 -24.52
C ILE A 75 -5.17 7.25 -23.71
N GLY A 76 -3.99 7.48 -24.28
CA GLY A 76 -2.71 7.34 -23.60
C GLY A 76 -2.57 8.34 -22.43
N TYR A 77 -2.96 9.60 -22.69
CA TYR A 77 -2.97 10.64 -21.66
C TYR A 77 -3.81 10.25 -20.44
N THR A 78 -5.08 9.89 -20.66
CA THR A 78 -6.01 9.54 -19.56
C THR A 78 -5.58 8.24 -18.85
N THR A 79 -5.08 7.25 -19.59
CA THR A 79 -4.56 6.02 -19.01
C THR A 79 -3.41 6.32 -18.03
N ARG A 80 -2.46 7.16 -18.44
CA ARG A 80 -1.36 7.59 -17.57
C ARG A 80 -1.85 8.31 -16.32
N GLU A 81 -2.78 9.27 -16.48
CA GLU A 81 -3.33 10.04 -15.35
C GLU A 81 -3.97 9.11 -14.32
N ILE A 82 -4.81 8.17 -14.75
CA ILE A 82 -5.46 7.22 -13.84
C ILE A 82 -4.43 6.33 -13.12
N ILE A 83 -3.41 5.84 -13.86
CA ILE A 83 -2.36 5.01 -13.27
C ILE A 83 -1.54 5.80 -12.26
N LEU A 84 -1.11 7.02 -12.58
CA LEU A 84 -0.26 7.81 -11.71
C LEU A 84 -1.01 8.36 -10.50
N LEU A 85 -2.21 8.89 -10.68
CA LEU A 85 -2.91 9.60 -9.61
C LEU A 85 -3.59 8.65 -8.61
N GLU A 86 -4.20 7.55 -9.10
CA GLU A 86 -5.05 6.72 -8.25
C GLU A 86 -4.61 5.26 -8.20
N PHE A 87 -4.41 4.61 -9.35
CA PHE A 87 -4.20 3.18 -9.36
C PHE A 87 -2.94 2.76 -8.58
N SER A 88 -1.80 3.37 -8.90
CA SER A 88 -0.52 2.97 -8.32
C SER A 88 -0.39 3.28 -6.82
N SER A 89 -1.08 4.31 -6.31
CA SER A 89 -1.06 4.64 -4.89
C SER A 89 -2.23 4.00 -4.14
N SER A 90 -3.46 4.37 -4.46
CA SER A 90 -4.63 4.06 -3.64
C SER A 90 -5.10 2.62 -3.80
N ILE A 91 -5.26 2.13 -5.05
CA ILE A 91 -5.71 0.75 -5.28
C ILE A 91 -4.64 -0.25 -4.87
N MET A 92 -3.37 0.04 -5.16
CA MET A 92 -2.28 -0.83 -4.69
C MET A 92 -2.17 -0.86 -3.18
N ALA A 93 -2.40 0.25 -2.48
CA ALA A 93 -2.43 0.26 -1.02
C ALA A 93 -3.54 -0.64 -0.46
N LEU A 94 -4.72 -0.69 -1.08
CA LEU A 94 -5.80 -1.61 -0.68
C LEU A 94 -5.39 -3.08 -0.84
N ILE A 95 -4.74 -3.42 -1.95
CA ILE A 95 -4.22 -4.78 -2.19
C ILE A 95 -3.15 -5.15 -1.17
N LEU A 96 -2.23 -4.23 -0.90
CA LEU A 96 -1.17 -4.43 0.09
C LEU A 96 -1.72 -4.47 1.53
N ALA A 97 -2.79 -3.73 1.85
CA ALA A 97 -3.48 -3.87 3.12
C ALA A 97 -3.99 -5.31 3.32
N GLY A 98 -4.54 -5.91 2.27
CA GLY A 98 -4.95 -7.32 2.28
C GLY A 98 -3.80 -8.27 2.52
N LYS A 99 -2.70 -8.15 1.78
CA LYS A 99 -1.55 -9.07 1.88
C LYS A 99 -0.65 -8.79 3.09
N VAL A 100 -0.18 -7.55 3.19
CA VAL A 100 0.83 -7.17 4.20
C VAL A 100 0.17 -6.89 5.55
N GLY A 101 -0.98 -6.20 5.55
CA GLY A 101 -1.71 -5.89 6.78
C GLY A 101 -2.19 -7.16 7.48
N SER A 102 -2.75 -8.12 6.74
CA SER A 102 -3.15 -9.41 7.31
C SER A 102 -1.96 -10.20 7.85
N ASN A 103 -0.83 -10.19 7.14
CA ASN A 103 0.39 -10.88 7.58
C ASN A 103 0.92 -10.31 8.90
N ILE A 104 1.02 -8.98 9.02
CA ILE A 104 1.48 -8.31 10.25
C ILE A 104 0.55 -8.61 11.41
N ALA A 105 -0.78 -8.47 11.22
CA ALA A 105 -1.75 -8.71 12.27
C ALA A 105 -1.74 -10.18 12.72
N SER A 106 -1.62 -11.12 11.79
CA SER A 106 -1.53 -12.55 12.07
C SER A 106 -0.25 -12.93 12.79
N GLU A 107 0.90 -12.39 12.36
CA GLU A 107 2.20 -12.67 12.97
C GLU A 107 2.26 -12.15 14.41
N ILE A 108 1.94 -10.87 14.63
CA ILE A 108 1.93 -10.27 15.96
C ILE A 108 0.86 -10.94 16.86
N GLY A 109 -0.32 -11.24 16.27
CA GLY A 109 -1.39 -11.94 16.99
C GLY A 109 -0.99 -13.34 17.42
N THR A 110 -0.26 -14.09 16.59
CA THR A 110 0.28 -15.39 16.96
C THR A 110 1.30 -15.27 18.08
N MET A 111 2.20 -14.29 18.02
CA MET A 111 3.18 -14.04 19.10
C MET A 111 2.48 -13.65 20.40
N ARG A 112 1.33 -12.98 20.34
CA ARG A 112 0.52 -12.63 21.52
C ARG A 112 -0.11 -13.87 22.14
N VAL A 113 -0.74 -14.70 21.34
CA VAL A 113 -1.45 -15.92 21.79
C VAL A 113 -0.48 -16.99 22.33
N THR A 114 0.74 -17.03 21.81
CA THR A 114 1.81 -17.94 22.27
C THR A 114 2.66 -17.36 23.40
N GLU A 115 2.21 -16.25 24.03
CA GLU A 115 2.85 -15.58 25.18
C GLU A 115 4.29 -15.10 24.92
N GLN A 116 4.73 -15.03 23.66
CA GLN A 116 6.07 -14.54 23.30
C GLN A 116 6.23 -13.04 23.62
N ILE A 117 5.16 -12.26 23.47
CA ILE A 117 5.16 -10.83 23.81
C ILE A 117 5.29 -10.66 25.32
N ASP A 118 4.57 -11.44 26.12
CA ASP A 118 4.61 -11.39 27.58
C ASP A 118 5.99 -11.82 28.10
N ALA A 119 6.60 -12.85 27.49
CA ALA A 119 7.96 -13.25 27.79
C ALA A 119 8.99 -12.14 27.53
N MET A 120 8.85 -11.39 26.43
CA MET A 120 9.71 -10.25 26.14
C MET A 120 9.55 -9.12 27.18
N GLU A 121 8.33 -8.84 27.62
CA GLU A 121 8.05 -7.82 28.63
C GLU A 121 8.63 -8.21 30.01
N ILE A 122 8.54 -9.48 30.39
CA ILE A 122 9.15 -9.99 31.63
C ILE A 122 10.68 -9.85 31.59
N MET A 123 11.29 -10.02 30.40
CA MET A 123 12.74 -9.80 30.22
C MET A 123 13.14 -8.31 30.17
N GLY A 124 12.19 -7.38 30.33
CA GLY A 124 12.44 -5.94 30.29
C GLY A 124 12.60 -5.35 28.88
N VAL A 125 12.27 -6.11 27.84
CA VAL A 125 12.31 -5.64 26.45
C VAL A 125 11.00 -4.93 26.12
N ASN A 126 11.07 -3.73 25.53
CA ASN A 126 9.88 -3.06 25.00
C ASN A 126 9.40 -3.80 23.74
N SER A 127 8.45 -4.73 23.93
CA SER A 127 7.90 -5.59 22.87
C SER A 127 7.28 -4.79 21.73
N ALA A 128 6.60 -3.67 22.03
CA ALA A 128 6.00 -2.81 21.03
C ALA A 128 7.05 -2.17 20.10
N ASN A 129 8.13 -1.64 20.68
CA ASN A 129 9.23 -1.06 19.89
C ASN A 129 9.93 -2.13 19.06
N PHE A 130 10.24 -3.28 19.66
CA PHE A 130 10.99 -4.34 19.00
C PHE A 130 10.24 -4.97 17.82
N LEU A 131 8.91 -5.14 17.93
CA LEU A 131 8.11 -5.83 16.91
C LEU A 131 7.50 -4.86 15.88
N ILE A 132 7.01 -3.70 16.32
CA ILE A 132 6.19 -2.82 15.48
C ILE A 132 7.06 -1.84 14.70
N LEU A 133 8.04 -1.21 15.32
CA LEU A 133 8.84 -0.16 14.70
C LEU A 133 9.57 -0.63 13.43
N PRO A 134 10.28 -1.79 13.39
CA PRO A 134 10.94 -2.25 12.17
C PRO A 134 9.96 -2.55 11.05
N LYS A 135 8.78 -3.11 11.35
CA LYS A 135 7.73 -3.39 10.36
C LYS A 135 7.16 -2.10 9.78
N MET A 136 6.87 -1.12 10.63
CA MET A 136 6.32 0.17 10.23
C MET A 136 7.31 0.94 9.34
N LEU A 137 8.56 1.10 9.76
CA LEU A 137 9.58 1.79 8.98
C LEU A 137 9.94 1.02 7.69
N GLY A 138 10.00 -0.31 7.76
CA GLY A 138 10.22 -1.15 6.60
C GLY A 138 9.17 -0.93 5.52
N LEU A 139 7.89 -0.85 5.91
CA LEU A 139 6.80 -0.57 4.97
C LEU A 139 6.82 0.87 4.44
N MET A 140 7.07 1.85 5.29
CA MET A 140 7.15 3.26 4.87
C MET A 140 8.28 3.51 3.86
N ILE A 141 9.34 2.72 3.90
CA ILE A 141 10.44 2.78 2.92
C ILE A 141 10.10 2.00 1.65
N PHE A 142 9.51 0.82 1.79
CA PHE A 142 9.38 -0.10 0.66
C PHE A 142 8.07 0.06 -0.13
N ILE A 143 6.95 0.46 0.47
CA ILE A 143 5.69 0.69 -0.27
C ILE A 143 5.85 1.77 -1.35
N PRO A 144 6.52 2.92 -1.13
CA PRO A 144 6.83 3.86 -2.21
C PRO A 144 7.60 3.24 -3.38
N VAL A 145 8.53 2.34 -3.10
CA VAL A 145 9.27 1.60 -4.14
C VAL A 145 8.32 0.71 -4.95
N LEU A 146 7.42 -0.02 -4.27
CA LEU A 146 6.39 -0.84 -4.95
C LEU A 146 5.45 0.02 -5.81
N VAL A 147 5.10 1.22 -5.37
CA VAL A 147 4.28 2.16 -6.12
C VAL A 147 4.98 2.61 -7.40
N ILE A 148 6.28 2.91 -7.35
CA ILE A 148 7.07 3.25 -8.54
C ILE A 148 7.09 2.07 -9.54
N PHE A 149 7.29 0.84 -9.07
CA PHE A 149 7.19 -0.34 -9.91
C PHE A 149 5.79 -0.51 -10.51
N SER A 150 4.74 -0.25 -9.71
CA SER A 150 3.35 -0.30 -10.17
C SER A 150 3.06 0.73 -11.28
N MET A 151 3.56 1.96 -11.15
CA MET A 151 3.43 2.99 -12.19
C MET A 151 4.07 2.51 -13.50
N PHE A 152 5.31 2.08 -13.43
CA PHE A 152 6.05 1.64 -14.59
C PHE A 152 5.39 0.44 -15.28
N THR A 153 5.09 -0.60 -14.52
CA THR A 153 4.49 -1.83 -15.07
C THR A 153 3.05 -1.64 -15.53
N GLY A 154 2.29 -0.74 -14.89
CA GLY A 154 0.95 -0.37 -15.33
C GLY A 154 0.97 0.36 -16.68
N ILE A 155 1.89 1.31 -16.88
CA ILE A 155 2.07 1.99 -18.17
C ILE A 155 2.52 0.98 -19.25
N MET A 156 3.41 0.05 -18.93
CA MET A 156 3.82 -1.02 -19.85
C MET A 156 2.64 -1.91 -20.24
N GLY A 157 1.72 -2.19 -19.30
CA GLY A 157 0.47 -2.89 -19.59
C GLY A 157 -0.42 -2.13 -20.56
N GLY A 158 -0.54 -0.81 -20.42
CA GLY A 158 -1.25 0.06 -21.37
C GLY A 158 -0.62 0.06 -22.76
N ILE A 159 0.72 0.13 -22.86
CA ILE A 159 1.45 0.01 -24.12
C ILE A 159 1.18 -1.35 -24.76
N PHE A 160 1.25 -2.44 -24.00
CA PHE A 160 0.94 -3.78 -24.49
C PHE A 160 -0.48 -3.86 -25.08
N ALA A 161 -1.46 -3.22 -24.44
CA ALA A 161 -2.82 -3.12 -24.96
C ALA A 161 -2.87 -2.44 -26.33
N SER A 162 -2.07 -1.38 -26.53
CA SER A 162 -2.05 -0.64 -27.81
C SER A 162 -1.54 -1.46 -28.99
N TYR A 163 -0.68 -2.45 -28.76
CA TYR A 163 -0.19 -3.36 -29.79
C TYR A 163 -1.10 -4.57 -30.03
N SER A 164 -1.83 -5.02 -29.02
CA SER A 164 -2.60 -6.27 -29.07
C SER A 164 -4.07 -6.08 -29.45
N THR A 165 -4.60 -4.85 -29.37
CA THR A 165 -6.04 -4.61 -29.52
C THR A 165 -6.35 -3.84 -30.81
N SER A 166 -7.31 -4.33 -31.61
CA SER A 166 -7.79 -3.69 -32.85
C SER A 166 -8.85 -2.59 -32.61
N THR A 167 -8.94 -2.03 -31.41
CA THR A 167 -9.97 -1.05 -31.01
C THR A 167 -9.74 0.38 -31.51
N GLY A 168 -8.97 0.54 -32.59
CA GLY A 168 -8.70 1.86 -33.17
C GLY A 168 -7.66 2.71 -32.48
N MET A 169 -7.03 2.17 -31.44
CA MET A 169 -5.88 2.73 -30.73
C MET A 169 -4.60 2.36 -31.50
N THR A 170 -3.85 3.37 -31.99
CA THR A 170 -2.55 3.12 -32.61
C THR A 170 -1.43 3.28 -31.57
N PRO A 171 -0.40 2.41 -31.58
CA PRO A 171 0.70 2.51 -30.63
C PRO A 171 1.34 3.89 -30.59
N SER A 172 1.57 4.49 -31.76
CA SER A 172 2.18 5.82 -31.86
C SER A 172 1.32 6.93 -31.23
N SER A 173 -0.01 6.88 -31.39
CA SER A 173 -0.90 7.86 -30.74
C SER A 173 -0.98 7.65 -29.23
N PHE A 174 -0.91 6.40 -28.79
CA PHE A 174 -0.88 6.08 -27.36
C PHE A 174 0.41 6.57 -26.68
N GLU A 175 1.57 6.29 -27.27
CA GLU A 175 2.86 6.76 -26.79
C GLU A 175 2.96 8.30 -26.76
N TYR A 176 2.46 8.97 -27.80
CA TYR A 176 2.37 10.43 -27.82
C TYR A 176 1.49 10.93 -26.67
N GLY A 177 0.37 10.28 -26.38
CA GLY A 177 -0.51 10.60 -25.25
C GLY A 177 0.18 10.45 -23.91
N LEU A 178 1.03 9.41 -23.73
CA LEU A 178 1.80 9.21 -22.50
C LEU A 178 2.76 10.37 -22.23
N GLN A 179 3.32 11.00 -23.27
CA GLN A 179 4.27 12.10 -23.15
C GLN A 179 3.57 13.48 -23.10
N PHE A 180 2.33 13.56 -23.58
CA PHE A 180 1.59 14.80 -23.69
C PHE A 180 1.32 15.41 -22.31
N TYR A 181 1.76 16.64 -22.10
CA TYR A 181 1.54 17.41 -20.86
C TYR A 181 1.92 16.64 -19.57
N PHE A 182 3.13 16.09 -19.53
CA PHE A 182 3.61 15.35 -18.38
C PHE A 182 3.87 16.29 -17.18
N ASN A 183 3.24 16.00 -16.03
CA ASN A 183 3.45 16.74 -14.79
C ASN A 183 4.20 15.84 -13.78
N GLU A 184 5.44 16.21 -13.47
CA GLU A 184 6.28 15.49 -12.49
C GLU A 184 5.67 15.45 -11.08
N PHE A 185 4.84 16.43 -10.75
CA PHE A 185 4.18 16.51 -9.44
C PHE A 185 3.33 15.26 -9.15
N TYR A 186 2.74 14.61 -10.17
CA TYR A 186 1.90 13.43 -9.98
C TYR A 186 2.67 12.22 -9.43
N ILE A 187 3.95 12.10 -9.76
CA ILE A 187 4.82 11.05 -9.20
C ILE A 187 5.05 11.32 -7.71
N TRP A 188 5.41 12.55 -7.35
CA TRP A 188 5.62 12.93 -5.95
C TRP A 188 4.35 12.81 -5.12
N TYR A 189 3.22 13.22 -5.68
CA TYR A 189 1.91 13.06 -5.09
C TYR A 189 1.64 11.60 -4.69
N SER A 190 1.83 10.66 -5.60
CA SER A 190 1.61 9.24 -5.34
C SER A 190 2.60 8.65 -4.34
N ILE A 191 3.86 9.11 -4.35
CA ILE A 191 4.86 8.70 -3.37
C ILE A 191 4.46 9.17 -1.97
N ILE A 192 4.04 10.41 -1.80
CA ILE A 192 3.58 10.95 -0.51
C ILE A 192 2.36 10.18 -0.01
N LYS A 193 1.36 9.94 -0.86
CA LYS A 193 0.18 9.11 -0.53
C LYS A 193 0.60 7.72 -0.05
N SER A 194 1.53 7.10 -0.74
CA SER A 194 2.01 5.74 -0.43
C SER A 194 2.68 5.63 0.94
N VAL A 195 3.43 6.65 1.37
CA VAL A 195 4.04 6.70 2.71
C VAL A 195 2.96 6.79 3.80
N VAL A 196 1.94 7.64 3.59
CA VAL A 196 0.82 7.77 4.52
C VAL A 196 0.05 6.45 4.62
N TYR A 197 -0.22 5.79 3.49
CA TYR A 197 -0.91 4.50 3.50
C TYR A 197 -0.09 3.39 4.16
N ALA A 198 1.23 3.39 3.96
CA ALA A 198 2.14 2.47 4.65
C ALA A 198 2.03 2.59 6.18
N PHE A 199 2.00 3.84 6.67
CA PHE A 199 1.80 4.12 8.09
C PHE A 199 0.41 3.65 8.58
N ILE A 200 -0.65 3.90 7.82
CA ILE A 200 -2.01 3.45 8.15
C ILE A 200 -2.07 1.93 8.26
N ILE A 201 -1.59 1.21 7.22
CA ILE A 201 -1.60 -0.25 7.18
C ILE A 201 -0.84 -0.84 8.37
N SER A 202 0.40 -0.40 8.58
CA SER A 202 1.27 -0.95 9.62
C SER A 202 0.74 -0.68 11.02
N SER A 203 0.26 0.54 11.30
CA SER A 203 -0.24 0.93 12.61
C SER A 203 -1.55 0.21 12.99
N ILE A 204 -2.47 0.04 12.03
CA ILE A 204 -3.73 -0.66 12.26
C ILE A 204 -3.49 -2.16 12.41
N ALA A 205 -2.70 -2.75 11.51
CA ALA A 205 -2.39 -4.17 11.57
C ALA A 205 -1.67 -4.55 12.89
N ALA A 206 -0.70 -3.73 13.30
CA ALA A 206 -0.02 -3.92 14.58
C ALA A 206 -0.97 -3.80 15.78
N TYR A 207 -1.89 -2.83 15.76
CA TYR A 207 -2.87 -2.66 16.83
C TYR A 207 -3.78 -3.88 17.01
N PHE A 208 -4.35 -4.37 15.90
CA PHE A 208 -5.22 -5.54 15.95
C PHE A 208 -4.45 -6.79 16.37
N GLY A 209 -3.24 -7.01 15.83
CA GLY A 209 -2.41 -8.14 16.21
C GLY A 209 -2.00 -8.12 17.67
N TYR A 210 -1.53 -6.97 18.16
CA TYR A 210 -1.03 -6.83 19.55
C TYR A 210 -2.11 -7.01 20.63
N ASN A 211 -3.36 -6.67 20.32
CA ASN A 211 -4.49 -6.74 21.25
C ASN A 211 -5.33 -8.02 21.12
N VAL A 212 -4.88 -9.01 20.39
CA VAL A 212 -5.56 -10.32 20.30
C VAL A 212 -5.68 -10.97 21.68
N LYS A 213 -6.88 -11.48 21.97
CA LYS A 213 -7.16 -12.24 23.20
C LYS A 213 -7.86 -13.53 22.81
N GLY A 214 -7.30 -14.65 23.19
CA GLY A 214 -7.87 -15.97 22.90
C GLY A 214 -6.92 -16.84 22.07
N GLY A 215 -7.45 -17.69 21.21
CA GLY A 215 -6.69 -18.67 20.43
C GLY A 215 -6.51 -18.31 18.96
N ALA A 216 -6.09 -19.27 18.16
CA ALA A 216 -5.83 -19.11 16.72
C ALA A 216 -7.01 -18.56 15.91
N LEU A 217 -8.25 -18.86 16.30
CA LEU A 217 -9.45 -18.32 15.65
C LEU A 217 -9.53 -16.78 15.79
N GLU A 218 -9.19 -16.27 16.95
CA GLU A 218 -9.21 -14.82 17.20
C GLU A 218 -8.06 -14.09 16.48
N VAL A 219 -6.93 -14.75 16.23
CA VAL A 219 -5.87 -14.24 15.35
C VAL A 219 -6.39 -14.06 13.92
N GLY A 220 -7.14 -15.04 13.40
CA GLY A 220 -7.76 -14.93 12.07
C GLY A 220 -8.76 -13.76 11.98
N LYS A 221 -9.62 -13.58 13.00
CA LYS A 221 -10.55 -12.45 13.07
C LYS A 221 -9.82 -11.11 13.18
N ALA A 222 -8.76 -11.03 13.98
CA ALA A 222 -7.95 -9.80 14.10
C ALA A 222 -7.29 -9.44 12.78
N SER A 223 -6.78 -10.42 12.04
CA SER A 223 -6.23 -10.26 10.70
C SER A 223 -7.26 -9.67 9.72
N THR A 224 -8.46 -10.25 9.67
CA THR A 224 -9.55 -9.74 8.82
C THR A 224 -9.97 -8.32 9.22
N ASN A 225 -10.16 -8.05 10.50
CA ASN A 225 -10.52 -6.74 11.00
C ASN A 225 -9.44 -5.68 10.70
N ALA A 226 -8.16 -6.07 10.76
CA ALA A 226 -7.05 -5.20 10.40
C ALA A 226 -7.13 -4.79 8.93
N VAL A 227 -7.41 -5.71 8.02
CA VAL A 227 -7.57 -5.43 6.58
C VAL A 227 -8.74 -4.49 6.34
N VAL A 228 -9.92 -4.80 6.89
CA VAL A 228 -11.13 -3.98 6.70
C VAL A 228 -10.92 -2.56 7.23
N MET A 229 -10.41 -2.43 8.45
CA MET A 229 -10.19 -1.11 9.05
C MET A 229 -9.09 -0.31 8.32
N SER A 230 -8.01 -0.97 7.90
CA SER A 230 -6.96 -0.33 7.09
C SER A 230 -7.53 0.17 5.76
N SER A 231 -8.36 -0.62 5.09
CA SER A 231 -8.98 -0.24 3.82
C SER A 231 -9.90 0.98 3.97
N ILE A 232 -10.73 1.01 5.02
CA ILE A 232 -11.59 2.18 5.30
C ILE A 232 -10.75 3.43 5.56
N MET A 233 -9.70 3.31 6.37
CA MET A 233 -8.84 4.45 6.69
C MET A 233 -8.00 4.92 5.49
N ILE A 234 -7.59 4.01 4.61
CA ILE A 234 -6.93 4.37 3.35
C ILE A 234 -7.87 5.19 2.47
N LEU A 235 -9.12 4.75 2.27
CA LEU A 235 -10.10 5.47 1.46
C LEU A 235 -10.43 6.86 2.04
N LEU A 236 -10.54 6.99 3.36
CA LEU A 236 -10.74 8.30 4.00
C LEU A 236 -9.51 9.21 3.82
N ALA A 237 -8.31 8.66 4.02
CA ALA A 237 -7.07 9.41 3.83
C ALA A 237 -6.88 9.79 2.35
N ASP A 238 -7.32 8.94 1.42
CA ASP A 238 -7.27 9.20 -0.01
C ASP A 238 -8.04 10.46 -0.40
N VAL A 239 -9.29 10.56 0.04
CA VAL A 239 -10.14 11.74 -0.20
C VAL A 239 -9.49 13.01 0.37
N ILE A 240 -8.97 12.94 1.60
CA ILE A 240 -8.34 14.08 2.27
C ILE A 240 -7.07 14.51 1.53
N LEU A 241 -6.18 13.57 1.22
CA LEU A 241 -4.91 13.86 0.54
C LEU A 241 -5.14 14.38 -0.88
N THR A 242 -6.09 13.79 -1.60
CA THR A 242 -6.46 14.24 -2.95
C THR A 242 -6.96 15.67 -2.92
N HIS A 243 -7.85 16.00 -1.99
CA HIS A 243 -8.35 17.38 -1.85
C HIS A 243 -7.26 18.36 -1.43
N LEU A 244 -6.38 18.00 -0.50
CA LEU A 244 -5.32 18.89 -0.02
C LEU A 244 -4.19 19.12 -1.04
N MET A 245 -3.92 18.18 -1.92
CA MET A 245 -2.75 18.23 -2.80
C MET A 245 -3.09 18.61 -4.25
N LEU A 246 -4.34 18.40 -4.70
CA LEU A 246 -4.76 18.66 -6.08
C LEU A 246 -5.72 19.86 -6.21
N THR A 247 -6.25 20.38 -5.11
CA THR A 247 -7.04 21.61 -5.04
C THR A 247 -6.29 22.69 -4.34
#